data_0ebf7cada6b88ca5601d144cfe04e197
#
_entry.id   0ebf7cada6b88ca5601d144cfe04e197
#
_cell.length_a   1.000
_cell.length_b   1.000
_cell.length_c   1.000
_cell.angle_alpha   90.00
_cell.angle_beta   90.00
_cell.angle_gamma   90.00
#
_symmetry.space_group_name_H-M   'P 1'
#
loop_
_entity.id
_entity.type
_entity.pdbx_description
1 polymer ?
#
loop_
_entity_poly.entity_id
_entity_poly.type
_entity_poly.pdbx_seq_one_letter_code
_entity_poly.pdbx_strand_id
1 'polypeptide(L)'
;MFNGIIFNLGKVKKITKRKKGINLFIYSKLKISKKDIGMSISCDGVCLTLINISNKLMEFYLSNETIKRSKFKKVKIGNYINLETPLKFGKHISGHITQGHIDCVGIISSIKKIDKSYLFDFVVNSKQRKNLIEKASISINGISLTISKKTKKGFQVWIIPHTLKLTNLSRAKKNDLVNIEIDILSKYVRNYFNEK
;
A
#
# COMPACT_ATOMS: atom_id res chain seq x y z
N MET A 1 -12.37 -1.05 -4.15
CA MET A 1 -11.29 -1.12 -5.15
C MET A 1 -10.69 0.26 -5.32
N PHE A 2 -9.41 0.32 -5.69
CA PHE A 2 -8.59 1.53 -5.78
C PHE A 2 -7.80 1.51 -7.08
N ASN A 3 -7.09 2.59 -7.37
CA ASN A 3 -6.33 2.79 -8.61
C ASN A 3 -4.82 2.70 -8.40
N GLY A 4 -4.38 2.80 -7.15
CA GLY A 4 -2.97 2.86 -6.80
C GLY A 4 -2.30 4.21 -7.10
N ILE A 5 -3.08 5.28 -7.19
CA ILE A 5 -2.59 6.64 -7.43
C ILE A 5 -2.75 7.47 -6.15
N ILE A 6 -1.62 7.86 -5.59
CA ILE A 6 -1.59 8.54 -4.30
C ILE A 6 -1.47 10.04 -4.49
N PHE A 7 -2.45 10.77 -3.96
CA PHE A 7 -2.45 12.23 -3.90
C PHE A 7 -2.41 12.77 -2.47
N ASN A 8 -2.65 11.92 -1.47
CA ASN A 8 -2.78 12.34 -0.09
C ASN A 8 -1.92 11.47 0.83
N LEU A 9 -1.25 12.14 1.75
CA LEU A 9 -0.59 11.52 2.89
C LEU A 9 -1.38 11.81 4.17
N GLY A 10 -1.50 10.79 4.99
CA GLY A 10 -1.96 10.92 6.36
C GLY A 10 -0.83 10.74 7.36
N LYS A 11 -0.94 11.33 8.53
CA LYS A 11 -0.01 11.13 9.65
C LYS A 11 -0.71 10.43 10.80
N VAL A 12 -0.15 9.32 11.25
CA VAL A 12 -0.65 8.61 12.45
C VAL A 12 -0.50 9.51 13.66
N LYS A 13 -1.61 9.82 14.33
CA LYS A 13 -1.66 10.70 15.49
C LYS A 13 -1.90 9.97 16.80
N LYS A 14 -2.63 8.84 16.75
CA LYS A 14 -2.97 8.06 17.94
C LYS A 14 -3.16 6.59 17.55
N ILE A 15 -2.81 5.69 18.45
CA ILE A 15 -3.07 4.25 18.36
C ILE A 15 -3.65 3.82 19.69
N THR A 16 -4.81 3.18 19.67
CA THR A 16 -5.46 2.67 20.88
C THR A 16 -5.57 1.14 20.78
N LYS A 17 -5.02 0.43 21.74
CA LYS A 17 -5.16 -1.02 21.81
C LYS A 17 -6.61 -1.42 22.08
N ARG A 18 -7.03 -2.51 21.45
CA ARG A 18 -8.32 -3.17 21.64
C ARG A 18 -8.08 -4.66 21.92
N LYS A 19 -9.08 -5.34 22.48
CA LYS A 19 -8.98 -6.79 22.84
C LYS A 19 -8.55 -7.65 21.62
N LYS A 20 -9.04 -7.33 20.42
CA LYS A 20 -8.79 -8.11 19.19
C LYS A 20 -8.23 -7.26 18.04
N GLY A 21 -7.43 -6.23 18.34
CA GLY A 21 -6.85 -5.34 17.33
C GLY A 21 -6.42 -3.98 17.88
N ILE A 22 -6.44 -2.97 17.02
CA ILE A 22 -6.15 -1.58 17.38
C ILE A 22 -7.13 -0.64 16.69
N ASN A 23 -7.39 0.52 17.30
CA ASN A 23 -7.92 1.68 16.57
C ASN A 23 -6.75 2.58 16.17
N LEU A 24 -6.66 2.87 14.89
CA LEU A 24 -5.64 3.71 14.27
C LEU A 24 -6.26 5.05 13.89
N PHE A 25 -5.66 6.14 14.35
CA PHE A 25 -6.11 7.50 14.08
C PHE A 25 -5.14 8.20 13.14
N ILE A 26 -5.62 8.57 11.96
CA ILE A 26 -4.82 9.20 10.90
C ILE A 26 -5.37 10.60 10.62
N TYR A 27 -4.52 11.61 10.78
CA TYR A 27 -4.83 12.97 10.36
C TYR A 27 -4.46 13.16 8.89
N SER A 28 -5.36 13.72 8.09
CA SER A 28 -5.11 14.04 6.68
C SER A 28 -5.94 15.24 6.21
N LYS A 29 -5.46 15.90 5.15
CA LYS A 29 -6.22 16.92 4.42
C LYS A 29 -7.16 16.32 3.37
N LEU A 30 -7.30 15.01 3.31
CA LEU A 30 -8.24 14.32 2.42
C LEU A 30 -9.66 14.86 2.65
N LYS A 31 -10.37 15.19 1.56
CA LYS A 31 -11.74 15.73 1.63
C LYS A 31 -12.73 14.61 1.97
N ILE A 32 -12.86 14.32 3.26
CA ILE A 32 -13.74 13.30 3.84
C ILE A 32 -14.52 13.94 4.97
N SER A 33 -15.76 13.55 5.12
CA SER A 33 -16.72 14.06 6.11
C SER A 33 -17.40 12.92 6.87
N LYS A 34 -18.27 13.25 7.81
CA LYS A 34 -19.09 12.26 8.53
C LYS A 34 -20.03 11.46 7.62
N LYS A 35 -20.41 12.00 6.44
CA LYS A 35 -21.24 11.30 5.44
C LYS A 35 -20.51 10.10 4.79
N ASP A 36 -19.18 10.08 4.89
CA ASP A 36 -18.33 9.05 4.30
C ASP A 36 -17.99 7.93 5.30
N ILE A 37 -18.55 7.94 6.52
CA ILE A 37 -18.41 6.86 7.49
C ILE A 37 -18.98 5.57 6.87
N GLY A 38 -18.22 4.48 7.00
CA GLY A 38 -18.48 3.20 6.32
C GLY A 38 -17.74 3.04 4.98
N MET A 39 -17.17 4.12 4.42
CA MET A 39 -16.38 4.04 3.18
C MET A 39 -15.06 3.32 3.42
N SER A 40 -14.64 2.51 2.43
CA SER A 40 -13.30 1.94 2.41
C SER A 40 -12.28 2.98 1.98
N ILE A 41 -11.15 3.06 2.68
CA ILE A 41 -9.99 3.90 2.31
C ILE A 41 -8.77 3.00 2.24
N SER A 42 -8.00 3.12 1.17
CA SER A 42 -6.68 2.48 1.07
C SER A 42 -5.69 3.23 1.97
N CYS A 43 -5.20 2.55 2.99
CA CYS A 43 -4.19 3.05 3.91
C CYS A 43 -2.90 2.24 3.71
N ASP A 44 -1.89 2.81 3.06
CA ASP A 44 -0.70 2.08 2.61
C ASP A 44 -1.05 0.77 1.87
N GLY A 45 -2.06 0.82 1.01
CA GLY A 45 -2.55 -0.33 0.25
C GLY A 45 -3.46 -1.27 1.03
N VAL A 46 -3.70 -1.06 2.32
CA VAL A 46 -4.67 -1.85 3.09
C VAL A 46 -6.04 -1.22 3.00
N CYS A 47 -7.05 -1.98 2.56
CA CYS A 47 -8.44 -1.56 2.56
C CYS A 47 -8.96 -1.51 4.01
N LEU A 48 -9.22 -0.31 4.52
CA LEU A 48 -9.74 -0.09 5.87
C LEU A 48 -11.05 0.67 5.81
N THR A 49 -12.01 0.28 6.64
CA THR A 49 -13.29 0.99 6.77
C THR A 49 -13.14 2.19 7.69
N LEU A 50 -13.55 3.35 7.23
CA LEU A 50 -13.64 4.57 8.04
C LEU A 50 -14.76 4.38 9.06
N ILE A 51 -14.44 4.32 10.36
CA ILE A 51 -15.44 4.12 11.42
C ILE A 51 -15.83 5.42 12.09
N ASN A 52 -14.98 6.44 12.04
CA ASN A 52 -15.27 7.77 12.58
C ASN A 52 -14.36 8.82 11.94
N ILE A 53 -14.81 10.08 11.95
CA ILE A 53 -14.00 11.25 11.56
C ILE A 53 -14.40 12.48 12.36
N SER A 54 -13.41 13.17 12.92
CA SER A 54 -13.57 14.47 13.60
C SER A 54 -12.33 15.32 13.37
N ASN A 55 -12.49 16.59 13.00
CA ASN A 55 -11.40 17.54 12.77
C ASN A 55 -10.27 16.99 11.86
N LYS A 56 -10.64 16.34 10.74
CA LYS A 56 -9.72 15.70 9.79
C LYS A 56 -8.93 14.51 10.37
N LEU A 57 -9.30 14.05 11.56
CA LEU A 57 -8.75 12.86 12.19
C LEU A 57 -9.68 11.69 11.90
N MET A 58 -9.25 10.81 11.02
CA MET A 58 -9.95 9.59 10.62
C MET A 58 -9.61 8.45 11.56
N GLU A 59 -10.60 7.67 11.96
CA GLU A 59 -10.45 6.49 12.81
C GLU A 59 -10.75 5.23 12.02
N PHE A 60 -9.86 4.24 12.15
CA PHE A 60 -9.96 2.92 11.53
C PHE A 60 -9.74 1.84 12.58
N TYR A 61 -10.53 0.76 12.49
CA TYR A 61 -10.25 -0.45 13.27
C TYR A 61 -9.43 -1.44 12.43
N LEU A 62 -8.31 -1.89 12.98
CA LEU A 62 -7.48 -2.94 12.40
C LEU A 62 -7.60 -4.19 13.27
N SER A 63 -8.11 -5.27 12.68
CA SER A 63 -8.15 -6.58 13.34
C SER A 63 -6.74 -7.14 13.52
N ASN A 64 -6.59 -8.13 14.41
CA ASN A 64 -5.32 -8.85 14.56
C ASN A 64 -4.85 -9.48 13.25
N GLU A 65 -5.77 -9.96 12.40
CA GLU A 65 -5.45 -10.50 11.08
C GLU A 65 -4.88 -9.44 10.16
N THR A 66 -5.51 -8.27 10.07
CA THR A 66 -5.01 -7.12 9.29
C THR A 66 -3.60 -6.70 9.76
N ILE A 67 -3.39 -6.62 11.06
CA ILE A 67 -2.10 -6.27 11.65
C ILE A 67 -1.03 -7.31 11.29
N LYS A 68 -1.35 -8.60 11.42
CA LYS A 68 -0.43 -9.71 11.13
C LYS A 68 -0.01 -9.75 9.65
N ARG A 69 -0.95 -9.51 8.73
CA ARG A 69 -0.71 -9.57 7.28
C ARG A 69 -0.07 -8.32 6.69
N SER A 70 0.01 -7.23 7.43
CA SER A 70 0.48 -5.96 6.91
C SER A 70 1.68 -5.41 7.69
N LYS A 71 2.31 -4.38 7.13
CA LYS A 71 3.36 -3.64 7.83
C LYS A 71 2.84 -2.90 9.08
N PHE A 72 1.52 -2.81 9.27
CA PHE A 72 0.91 -2.19 10.45
C PHE A 72 1.25 -2.89 11.76
N LYS A 73 1.79 -4.11 11.73
CA LYS A 73 2.41 -4.75 12.92
C LYS A 73 3.53 -3.91 13.56
N LYS A 74 4.15 -2.99 12.79
CA LYS A 74 5.19 -2.07 13.26
C LYS A 74 4.76 -0.60 13.18
N VAL A 75 3.47 -0.31 13.04
CA VAL A 75 2.98 1.07 12.96
C VAL A 75 3.26 1.84 14.25
N LYS A 76 3.69 3.10 14.11
CA LYS A 76 3.99 4.01 15.21
C LYS A 76 3.32 5.36 15.00
N ILE A 77 3.06 6.08 16.08
CA ILE A 77 2.66 7.50 16.04
C ILE A 77 3.75 8.26 15.28
N GLY A 78 3.33 9.17 14.41
CA GLY A 78 4.22 9.95 13.54
C GLY A 78 4.46 9.33 12.16
N ASN A 79 4.14 8.05 11.93
CA ASN A 79 4.27 7.46 10.61
C ASN A 79 3.38 8.16 9.57
N TYR A 80 3.90 8.28 8.36
CA TYR A 80 3.15 8.77 7.20
C TYR A 80 2.58 7.60 6.42
N ILE A 81 1.31 7.70 6.06
CA ILE A 81 0.51 6.66 5.40
C ILE A 81 0.01 7.22 4.07
N ASN A 82 0.24 6.50 2.98
CA ASN A 82 -0.38 6.79 1.69
C ASN A 82 -1.89 6.57 1.80
N LEU A 83 -2.68 7.52 1.32
CA LEU A 83 -4.13 7.47 1.39
C LEU A 83 -4.75 7.58 0.00
N GLU A 84 -5.69 6.71 -0.30
CA GLU A 84 -6.49 6.77 -1.51
C GLU A 84 -7.97 6.48 -1.19
N THR A 85 -8.87 7.25 -1.78
CA THR A 85 -10.33 7.00 -1.73
C THR A 85 -10.71 5.94 -2.76
N PRO A 86 -11.85 5.26 -2.61
CA PRO A 86 -12.31 4.28 -3.58
C PRO A 86 -12.44 4.87 -4.98
N LEU A 87 -12.21 4.04 -5.99
CA LEU A 87 -12.55 4.36 -7.38
C LEU A 87 -14.01 4.75 -7.48
N LYS A 88 -14.28 5.79 -8.25
CA LYS A 88 -15.63 6.21 -8.62
C LYS A 88 -15.94 5.73 -10.02
N PHE A 89 -17.17 5.27 -10.25
CA PHE A 89 -17.65 4.91 -11.58
C PHE A 89 -17.46 6.07 -12.57
N GLY A 90 -17.05 5.78 -13.81
CA GLY A 90 -16.80 6.79 -14.83
C GLY A 90 -15.50 7.59 -14.69
N LYS A 91 -14.61 7.24 -13.75
CA LYS A 91 -13.28 7.84 -13.63
C LYS A 91 -12.21 6.97 -14.30
N HIS A 92 -11.14 7.62 -14.78
CA HIS A 92 -10.01 6.93 -15.39
C HIS A 92 -9.30 6.00 -14.42
N ILE A 93 -8.90 4.83 -14.89
CA ILE A 93 -7.96 3.93 -14.20
C ILE A 93 -6.56 4.30 -14.71
N SER A 94 -5.86 5.13 -13.94
CA SER A 94 -4.52 5.63 -14.31
C SER A 94 -3.37 4.75 -13.81
N GLY A 95 -3.64 3.83 -12.89
CA GLY A 95 -2.71 2.80 -12.43
C GLY A 95 -3.18 1.40 -12.85
N HIS A 96 -3.43 0.53 -11.88
CA HIS A 96 -4.08 -0.76 -12.08
C HIS A 96 -5.12 -1.00 -10.98
N ILE A 97 -5.99 -1.97 -11.15
CA ILE A 97 -7.02 -2.29 -10.16
C ILE A 97 -6.37 -2.91 -8.94
N THR A 98 -6.38 -2.19 -7.82
CA THR A 98 -5.95 -2.68 -6.51
C THR A 98 -7.15 -2.91 -5.60
N GLN A 99 -7.13 -3.98 -4.82
CA GLN A 99 -8.24 -4.34 -3.93
C GLN A 99 -8.03 -3.80 -2.51
N GLY A 100 -6.78 -3.54 -2.16
CA GLY A 100 -6.39 -3.24 -0.78
C GLY A 100 -6.17 -4.52 0.06
N HIS A 101 -5.91 -5.65 -0.59
CA HIS A 101 -5.73 -6.96 0.02
C HIS A 101 -4.26 -7.39 -0.06
N ILE A 102 -3.55 -7.19 1.04
CA ILE A 102 -2.11 -7.40 1.09
C ILE A 102 -1.75 -8.88 0.98
N ASP A 103 -0.93 -9.22 -0.01
CA ASP A 103 -0.42 -10.58 -0.21
C ASP A 103 0.77 -10.89 0.68
N CYS A 104 1.65 -9.89 0.89
CA CYS A 104 2.78 -10.03 1.80
C CYS A 104 3.34 -8.68 2.24
N VAL A 105 4.19 -8.75 3.25
CA VAL A 105 5.06 -7.65 3.64
C VAL A 105 6.42 -7.86 3.00
N GLY A 106 6.87 -6.90 2.21
CA GLY A 106 8.21 -6.84 1.66
C GLY A 106 9.14 -5.96 2.48
N ILE A 107 10.43 -6.03 2.17
CA ILE A 107 11.49 -5.23 2.80
C ILE A 107 12.22 -4.46 1.70
N ILE A 108 12.44 -3.17 1.91
CA ILE A 108 13.32 -2.37 1.05
C ILE A 108 14.77 -2.79 1.33
N SER A 109 15.42 -3.44 0.39
CA SER A 109 16.81 -3.90 0.55
C SER A 109 17.83 -2.86 0.12
N SER A 110 17.50 -2.05 -0.89
CA SER A 110 18.33 -0.90 -1.29
C SER A 110 17.50 0.20 -1.95
N ILE A 111 18.04 1.41 -1.88
CA ILE A 111 17.55 2.60 -2.58
C ILE A 111 18.77 3.26 -3.22
N LYS A 112 18.78 3.39 -4.53
CA LYS A 112 19.86 4.05 -5.27
C LYS A 112 19.29 5.21 -6.08
N LYS A 113 19.85 6.40 -5.92
CA LYS A 113 19.54 7.52 -6.81
C LYS A 113 20.36 7.36 -8.09
N ILE A 114 19.73 7.38 -9.23
CA ILE A 114 20.35 7.28 -10.55
C ILE A 114 19.75 8.40 -11.38
N ASP A 115 20.57 9.40 -11.69
CA ASP A 115 20.15 10.66 -12.29
C ASP A 115 18.99 11.29 -11.49
N LYS A 116 17.86 11.54 -12.13
CA LYS A 116 16.66 12.14 -11.51
C LYS A 116 15.74 11.10 -10.86
N SER A 117 15.93 9.81 -11.12
CA SER A 117 15.07 8.72 -10.65
C SER A 117 15.73 7.93 -9.52
N TYR A 118 14.94 7.04 -8.90
CA TYR A 118 15.40 6.17 -7.82
C TYR A 118 15.10 4.73 -8.15
N LEU A 119 16.11 3.87 -8.05
CA LEU A 119 15.95 2.43 -8.14
C LEU A 119 15.78 1.86 -6.73
N PHE A 120 14.63 1.23 -6.52
CA PHE A 120 14.31 0.53 -5.27
C PHE A 120 14.39 -0.97 -5.50
N ASP A 121 15.11 -1.66 -4.61
CA ASP A 121 15.12 -3.12 -4.52
C ASP A 121 14.23 -3.58 -3.38
N PHE A 122 13.37 -4.56 -3.65
CA PHE A 122 12.48 -5.17 -2.66
C PHE A 122 12.77 -6.66 -2.52
N VAL A 123 12.79 -7.12 -1.26
CA VAL A 123 12.85 -8.55 -0.93
C VAL A 123 11.45 -9.00 -0.50
N VAL A 124 11.01 -10.13 -1.01
CA VAL A 124 9.77 -10.80 -0.64
C VAL A 124 10.01 -12.28 -0.34
N ASN A 125 9.07 -12.92 0.35
CA ASN A 125 9.18 -14.35 0.65
C ASN A 125 9.16 -15.22 -0.63
N SER A 126 9.63 -16.43 -0.53
CA SER A 126 9.74 -17.36 -1.67
C SER A 126 8.41 -17.68 -2.33
N LYS A 127 7.32 -17.78 -1.54
CA LYS A 127 5.97 -18.03 -2.04
C LYS A 127 5.53 -16.94 -3.00
N GLN A 128 5.75 -15.67 -2.66
CA GLN A 128 5.31 -14.55 -3.48
C GLN A 128 6.24 -14.25 -4.66
N ARG A 129 7.52 -14.60 -4.58
CA ARG A 129 8.45 -14.45 -5.72
C ARG A 129 7.99 -15.17 -6.99
N LYS A 130 7.27 -16.29 -6.84
CA LYS A 130 6.72 -17.04 -7.98
C LYS A 130 5.64 -16.26 -8.74
N ASN A 131 5.01 -15.28 -8.09
CA ASN A 131 3.93 -14.46 -8.66
C ASN A 131 4.45 -13.17 -9.33
N LEU A 132 5.74 -12.89 -9.24
CA LEU A 132 6.34 -11.69 -9.82
C LEU A 132 6.63 -11.91 -11.30
N ILE A 133 6.18 -10.97 -12.13
CA ILE A 133 6.37 -10.96 -13.58
C ILE A 133 7.02 -9.63 -13.94
N GLU A 134 8.10 -9.64 -14.71
CA GLU A 134 8.72 -8.40 -15.21
C GLU A 134 7.73 -7.65 -16.09
N LYS A 135 7.73 -6.32 -16.00
CA LYS A 135 6.80 -5.40 -16.68
C LYS A 135 5.35 -5.45 -16.19
N ALA A 136 4.98 -6.38 -15.30
CA ALA A 136 3.65 -6.37 -14.68
C ALA A 136 3.52 -5.25 -13.64
N SER A 137 2.28 -4.88 -13.37
CA SER A 137 1.92 -3.97 -12.28
C SER A 137 2.06 -4.64 -10.92
N ILE A 138 2.38 -3.84 -9.93
CA ILE A 138 2.44 -4.24 -8.51
C ILE A 138 2.07 -3.05 -7.63
N SER A 139 1.32 -3.29 -6.56
CA SER A 139 1.03 -2.26 -5.58
C SER A 139 2.01 -2.33 -4.41
N ILE A 140 2.69 -1.22 -4.11
CA ILE A 140 3.62 -1.07 -2.99
C ILE A 140 3.13 0.05 -2.09
N ASN A 141 2.75 -0.25 -0.86
CA ASN A 141 2.08 0.73 0.02
C ASN A 141 0.93 1.45 -0.67
N GLY A 142 0.14 0.75 -1.50
CA GLY A 142 -0.97 1.31 -2.25
C GLY A 142 -0.57 2.08 -3.51
N ILE A 143 0.70 2.13 -3.87
CA ILE A 143 1.19 2.82 -5.07
C ILE A 143 1.28 1.82 -6.22
N SER A 144 0.58 2.10 -7.32
CA SER A 144 0.70 1.34 -8.57
C SER A 144 2.06 1.61 -9.22
N LEU A 145 2.87 0.57 -9.36
CA LEU A 145 4.22 0.64 -9.92
C LEU A 145 4.43 -0.52 -10.89
N THR A 146 5.48 -0.42 -11.70
CA THR A 146 5.87 -1.47 -12.66
C THR A 146 7.13 -2.18 -12.19
N ILE A 147 7.11 -3.50 -12.17
CA ILE A 147 8.29 -4.33 -11.92
C ILE A 147 9.26 -4.16 -13.08
N SER A 148 10.40 -3.49 -12.85
CA SER A 148 11.42 -3.29 -13.88
C SER A 148 12.30 -4.50 -14.09
N LYS A 149 12.57 -5.27 -13.01
CA LYS A 149 13.39 -6.47 -13.05
C LYS A 149 13.02 -7.41 -11.91
N LYS A 150 12.95 -8.71 -12.19
CA LYS A 150 12.87 -9.76 -11.18
C LYS A 150 14.28 -10.10 -10.70
N THR A 151 14.46 -10.30 -9.38
CA THR A 151 15.73 -10.65 -8.76
C THR A 151 15.65 -12.00 -8.03
N LYS A 152 16.80 -12.57 -7.64
CA LYS A 152 16.84 -13.83 -6.85
C LYS A 152 16.08 -13.74 -5.53
N LYS A 153 15.95 -12.54 -4.93
CA LYS A 153 15.28 -12.33 -3.62
C LYS A 153 13.95 -11.56 -3.70
N GLY A 154 13.61 -11.01 -4.88
CA GLY A 154 12.41 -10.19 -5.03
C GLY A 154 12.37 -9.46 -6.37
N PHE A 155 12.32 -8.13 -6.38
CA PHE A 155 12.17 -7.33 -7.59
C PHE A 155 12.68 -5.91 -7.42
N GLN A 156 12.83 -5.21 -8.56
CA GLN A 156 13.19 -3.81 -8.65
C GLN A 156 12.06 -2.99 -9.26
N VAL A 157 11.95 -1.74 -8.83
CA VAL A 157 11.11 -0.72 -9.45
C VAL A 157 11.87 0.60 -9.57
N TRP A 158 11.57 1.34 -10.64
CA TRP A 158 12.03 2.72 -10.81
C TRP A 158 10.97 3.69 -10.30
N ILE A 159 11.37 4.62 -9.45
CA ILE A 159 10.51 5.65 -8.90
C ILE A 159 10.94 7.00 -9.46
N ILE A 160 10.03 7.66 -10.19
CA ILE A 160 10.25 9.01 -10.70
C ILE A 160 10.08 10.05 -9.58
N PRO A 161 10.70 11.23 -9.69
CA PRO A 161 10.64 12.28 -8.66
C PRO A 161 9.23 12.67 -8.25
N HIS A 162 8.30 12.70 -9.21
CA HIS A 162 6.90 13.03 -8.95
C HIS A 162 6.24 12.04 -7.98
N THR A 163 6.35 10.74 -8.26
CA THR A 163 5.83 9.66 -7.39
C THR A 163 6.49 9.70 -6.01
N LEU A 164 7.81 9.89 -5.96
CA LEU A 164 8.53 9.99 -4.69
C LEU A 164 7.98 11.15 -3.84
N LYS A 165 7.79 12.33 -4.43
CA LYS A 165 7.30 13.53 -3.74
C LYS A 165 5.90 13.37 -3.16
N LEU A 166 5.00 12.68 -3.88
CA LEU A 166 3.59 12.54 -3.50
C LEU A 166 3.34 11.40 -2.51
N THR A 167 4.32 10.52 -2.28
CA THR A 167 4.12 9.30 -1.50
C THR A 167 5.05 9.22 -0.30
N ASN A 168 4.76 8.29 0.62
CA ASN A 168 5.62 8.04 1.76
C ASN A 168 6.97 7.38 1.40
N LEU A 169 7.18 7.00 0.12
CA LEU A 169 8.48 6.52 -0.35
C LEU A 169 9.58 7.60 -0.26
N SER A 170 9.21 8.89 -0.24
CA SER A 170 10.17 9.97 0.02
C SER A 170 10.87 9.90 1.39
N ARG A 171 10.27 9.16 2.32
CA ARG A 171 10.78 8.97 3.70
C ARG A 171 11.31 7.57 3.94
N ALA A 172 11.22 6.71 2.93
CA ALA A 172 11.61 5.32 3.03
C ALA A 172 13.12 5.16 3.19
N LYS A 173 13.51 4.14 3.96
CA LYS A 173 14.90 3.78 4.22
C LYS A 173 15.11 2.29 3.94
N LYS A 174 16.36 1.90 3.75
CA LYS A 174 16.74 0.48 3.75
C LYS A 174 16.24 -0.21 5.03
N ASN A 175 15.73 -1.41 4.90
CA ASN A 175 15.10 -2.25 5.92
C ASN A 175 13.68 -1.83 6.34
N ASP A 176 13.10 -0.78 5.75
CA ASP A 176 11.70 -0.47 5.97
C ASP A 176 10.78 -1.55 5.39
N LEU A 177 9.69 -1.80 6.10
CA LEU A 177 8.64 -2.70 5.66
C LEU A 177 7.68 -1.98 4.71
N VAL A 178 7.25 -2.69 3.67
CA VAL A 178 6.22 -2.23 2.74
C VAL A 178 5.11 -3.27 2.59
N ASN A 179 3.88 -2.83 2.42
CA ASN A 179 2.77 -3.68 2.03
C ASN A 179 2.86 -3.95 0.53
N ILE A 180 2.68 -5.20 0.13
CA ILE A 180 2.71 -5.60 -1.28
C ILE A 180 1.41 -6.31 -1.62
N GLU A 181 0.77 -5.84 -2.68
CA GLU A 181 -0.37 -6.50 -3.33
C GLU A 181 0.02 -6.77 -4.79
N ILE A 182 -0.10 -8.02 -5.19
CA ILE A 182 0.15 -8.49 -6.56
C ILE A 182 -1.10 -8.23 -7.39
N ASP A 183 -0.91 -7.85 -8.65
CA ASP A 183 -2.02 -7.62 -9.58
C ASP A 183 -2.98 -8.81 -9.58
N ILE A 184 -4.27 -8.51 -9.40
CA ILE A 184 -5.33 -9.51 -9.27
C ILE A 184 -5.43 -10.40 -10.52
N LEU A 185 -5.17 -9.84 -11.71
CA LEU A 185 -5.17 -10.61 -12.95
C LEU A 185 -4.09 -11.70 -12.94
N SER A 186 -2.89 -11.39 -12.44
CA SER A 186 -1.82 -12.38 -12.27
C SER A 186 -2.22 -13.53 -11.35
N LYS A 187 -3.01 -13.24 -10.31
CA LYS A 187 -3.50 -14.27 -9.36
C LYS A 187 -4.51 -15.20 -10.02
N TYR A 188 -5.48 -14.66 -10.76
CA TYR A 188 -6.50 -15.47 -11.44
C TYR A 188 -5.90 -16.33 -12.54
N VAL A 189 -5.07 -15.76 -13.41
CA VAL A 189 -4.41 -16.51 -14.48
C VAL A 189 -3.60 -17.67 -13.89
N ARG A 190 -2.83 -17.40 -12.86
CA ARG A 190 -2.03 -18.45 -12.22
C ARG A 190 -2.89 -19.54 -11.57
N ASN A 191 -3.96 -19.18 -10.87
CA ASN A 191 -4.83 -20.16 -10.23
C ASN A 191 -5.41 -21.11 -11.29
N TYR A 192 -5.86 -20.57 -12.39
CA TYR A 192 -6.39 -21.35 -13.51
C TYR A 192 -5.42 -22.41 -14.06
N PHE A 193 -4.11 -22.07 -14.15
CA PHE A 193 -3.09 -23.01 -14.63
C PHE A 193 -2.61 -23.99 -13.56
N ASN A 194 -2.82 -23.71 -12.27
CA ASN A 194 -2.41 -24.62 -11.20
C ASN A 194 -3.50 -25.63 -10.80
N GLU A 195 -4.75 -25.43 -11.24
CA GLU A 195 -5.89 -26.33 -11.01
C GLU A 195 -6.11 -27.33 -12.16
N LYS A 196 -5.30 -27.23 -13.22
CA LYS A 196 -5.23 -28.20 -14.31
C LYS A 196 -4.02 -29.11 -14.13
#